data_38e5ca589e379b8df25a9e33d932b1f7
#
_entry.id   38e5ca589e379b8df25a9e33d932b1f7
#
_cell.length_a   1.000
_cell.length_b   1.000
_cell.length_c   1.000
_cell.angle_alpha   90.00
_cell.angle_beta   90.00
_cell.angle_gamma   90.00
#
_symmetry.space_group_name_H-M   'P 1'
#
loop_
_entity.id
_entity.type
_entity.pdbx_description
1 polymer ?
#
loop_
_entity_poly.entity_id
_entity_poly.type
_entity_poly.pdbx_seq_one_letter_code
_entity_poly.pdbx_strand_id
1 'polypeptide(L)'
;MAGKSGISKIKAFDSSEYETHLAGEVKHFKPTDFIKDKRILQMGRASQLAVAACKLALVDANFKIRKSRNTKAGIFIGTTMGEPQVMEEMDAKAIPHGKYQVDTASAMTYSPATISTNAAKLLKFNGPNLMFSNACAAGNYALGLAYDYIRSGRVDFMLAGGADAFSRIAYTGFARLYAIAPEKCQPFDKNRQGMIPGEGAGMLFLESLESALKRKAPIYAEVKGYGLSCDANHMTHPDAHGVQKAIRKSLIASDLKPEMIDYISAHGTGTRENDRAECLAFRKVFGNHLDTIPVSSIKSMLGHSMGAASAFESIACCLAVQKNEVPPTINFNQKDPECDVDCVAHKGRNNLNNAVLNNSQAFGGNNGSIIFQGWNYAS
;
A
#
# COMPACT_ATOMS: atom_id res chain seq x y z
N MET A 1 -6.05 1.31 16.12
CA MET A 1 -6.76 2.13 17.10
C MET A 1 -5.90 2.66 18.24
N ALA A 2 -4.91 1.88 18.75
CA ALA A 2 -4.07 2.31 19.89
C ALA A 2 -3.02 3.39 19.56
N GLY A 3 -2.83 3.78 18.31
CA GLY A 3 -1.86 4.79 17.91
C GLY A 3 -0.39 4.44 18.23
N LYS A 4 -0.04 3.15 18.20
CA LYS A 4 1.34 2.71 18.48
C LYS A 4 2.22 2.82 17.24
N SER A 5 3.39 3.45 17.40
CA SER A 5 4.39 3.52 16.34
C SER A 5 5.16 2.22 16.20
N GLY A 6 5.34 1.76 14.95
CA GLY A 6 6.26 0.69 14.56
C GLY A 6 7.65 1.20 14.16
N ILE A 7 7.83 2.52 14.07
CA ILE A 7 9.08 3.16 13.64
C ILE A 7 10.16 3.00 14.71
N SER A 8 11.39 2.74 14.27
CA SER A 8 12.55 2.61 15.15
C SER A 8 13.84 2.91 14.38
N LYS A 9 14.99 2.88 15.08
CA LYS A 9 16.29 3.00 14.43
C LYS A 9 16.50 1.91 13.39
N ILE A 10 17.10 2.29 12.25
CA ILE A 10 17.44 1.41 11.14
C ILE A 10 18.37 0.30 11.61
N LYS A 11 18.10 -0.92 11.16
CA LYS A 11 18.91 -2.11 11.42
C LYS A 11 19.37 -2.82 10.14
N ALA A 12 18.71 -2.55 9.02
CA ALA A 12 19.01 -3.21 7.74
C ALA A 12 20.39 -2.85 7.17
N PHE A 13 20.89 -1.64 7.48
CA PHE A 13 22.21 -1.17 7.05
C PHE A 13 22.77 -0.12 8.02
N ASP A 14 24.06 0.17 7.92
CA ASP A 14 24.69 1.25 8.67
C ASP A 14 24.21 2.61 8.13
N SER A 15 23.55 3.37 8.99
CA SER A 15 22.98 4.70 8.66
C SER A 15 23.81 5.87 9.21
N SER A 16 25.03 5.62 9.70
CA SER A 16 25.87 6.66 10.33
C SER A 16 26.21 7.85 9.43
N GLU A 17 26.23 7.64 8.10
CA GLU A 17 26.50 8.67 7.09
C GLU A 17 25.28 9.54 6.76
N TYR A 18 24.10 9.24 7.32
CA TYR A 18 22.87 10.00 7.07
C TYR A 18 22.52 10.89 8.26
N GLU A 19 21.79 11.96 8.00
CA GLU A 19 21.27 12.86 9.06
C GLU A 19 20.10 12.23 9.84
N THR A 20 19.44 11.24 9.24
CA THR A 20 18.26 10.57 9.82
C THR A 20 18.51 9.08 9.93
N HIS A 21 17.93 8.44 10.95
CA HIS A 21 18.25 7.05 11.31
C HIS A 21 17.02 6.19 11.59
N LEU A 22 15.83 6.61 11.12
CA LEU A 22 14.56 5.96 11.44
C LEU A 22 13.93 5.27 10.23
N ALA A 23 13.31 4.13 10.48
CA ALA A 23 12.52 3.40 9.49
C ALA A 23 11.40 2.56 10.12
N GLY A 24 10.40 2.23 9.30
CA GLY A 24 9.35 1.26 9.61
C GLY A 24 9.73 -0.13 9.10
N GLU A 25 10.71 -0.78 9.72
CA GLU A 25 11.15 -2.13 9.37
C GLU A 25 10.24 -3.21 9.95
N VAL A 26 10.03 -4.31 9.21
CA VAL A 26 9.34 -5.50 9.71
C VAL A 26 10.30 -6.29 10.60
N LYS A 27 10.09 -6.18 11.93
CA LYS A 27 10.95 -6.77 12.94
C LYS A 27 10.67 -8.27 13.12
N HIS A 28 11.73 -9.04 13.39
CA HIS A 28 11.64 -10.46 13.73
C HIS A 28 10.97 -11.33 12.66
N PHE A 29 10.93 -10.88 11.42
CA PHE A 29 10.35 -11.63 10.32
C PHE A 29 11.20 -12.84 9.96
N LYS A 30 10.61 -14.02 10.10
CA LYS A 30 11.19 -15.29 9.66
C LYS A 30 10.28 -15.89 8.60
N PRO A 31 10.66 -15.89 7.32
CA PRO A 31 9.78 -16.37 6.25
C PRO A 31 9.35 -17.83 6.41
N THR A 32 10.16 -18.66 7.07
CA THR A 32 9.88 -20.07 7.37
C THR A 32 8.72 -20.27 8.36
N ASP A 33 8.37 -19.26 9.17
CA ASP A 33 7.21 -19.32 10.07
C ASP A 33 5.90 -19.34 9.28
N PHE A 34 5.89 -18.76 8.06
CA PHE A 34 4.73 -18.67 7.19
C PHE A 34 4.73 -19.76 6.11
N ILE A 35 5.90 -20.11 5.57
CA ILE A 35 6.05 -21.00 4.43
C ILE A 35 7.08 -22.08 4.74
N LYS A 36 6.64 -23.35 4.75
CA LYS A 36 7.53 -24.51 5.01
C LYS A 36 8.44 -24.86 3.81
N ASP A 37 8.17 -24.34 2.64
CA ASP A 37 8.95 -24.61 1.43
C ASP A 37 10.29 -23.86 1.52
N LYS A 38 11.39 -24.63 1.52
CA LYS A 38 12.75 -24.07 1.68
C LYS A 38 13.15 -23.11 0.56
N ARG A 39 12.48 -23.15 -0.60
CA ARG A 39 12.70 -22.19 -1.70
C ARG A 39 12.48 -20.74 -1.29
N ILE A 40 11.68 -20.50 -0.23
CA ILE A 40 11.48 -19.15 0.32
C ILE A 40 12.78 -18.49 0.76
N LEU A 41 13.79 -19.25 1.17
CA LEU A 41 15.09 -18.74 1.61
C LEU A 41 15.99 -18.26 0.45
N GLN A 42 15.64 -18.65 -0.79
CA GLN A 42 16.36 -18.25 -2.01
C GLN A 42 15.70 -17.04 -2.70
N MET A 43 14.65 -16.51 -2.13
CA MET A 43 13.93 -15.35 -2.65
C MET A 43 14.45 -14.08 -2.02
N GLY A 44 14.39 -12.97 -2.74
CA GLY A 44 14.62 -11.65 -2.17
C GLY A 44 13.58 -11.30 -1.11
N ARG A 45 13.89 -10.30 -0.28
CA ARG A 45 13.07 -9.93 0.88
C ARG A 45 11.66 -9.48 0.52
N ALA A 46 11.48 -8.72 -0.56
CA ALA A 46 10.14 -8.30 -0.99
C ALA A 46 9.29 -9.50 -1.41
N SER A 47 9.87 -10.50 -2.11
CA SER A 47 9.19 -11.77 -2.42
C SER A 47 8.81 -12.54 -1.16
N GLN A 48 9.71 -12.63 -0.18
CA GLN A 48 9.43 -13.32 1.09
C GLN A 48 8.25 -12.68 1.83
N LEU A 49 8.22 -11.36 1.93
CA LEU A 49 7.13 -10.60 2.54
C LEU A 49 5.82 -10.79 1.77
N ALA A 50 5.87 -10.68 0.42
CA ALA A 50 4.70 -10.87 -0.44
C ALA A 50 4.08 -12.26 -0.30
N VAL A 51 4.91 -13.32 -0.34
CA VAL A 51 4.44 -14.70 -0.18
C VAL A 51 3.82 -14.92 1.19
N ALA A 52 4.43 -14.39 2.25
CA ALA A 52 3.88 -14.47 3.60
C ALA A 52 2.51 -13.76 3.69
N ALA A 53 2.41 -12.55 3.15
CA ALA A 53 1.16 -11.80 3.12
C ALA A 53 0.06 -12.49 2.30
N CYS A 54 0.41 -13.06 1.13
CA CYS A 54 -0.51 -13.89 0.34
C CYS A 54 -1.03 -15.08 1.15
N LYS A 55 -0.15 -15.74 1.90
CA LYS A 55 -0.52 -16.88 2.74
C LYS A 55 -1.46 -16.47 3.87
N LEU A 56 -1.17 -15.34 4.52
CA LEU A 56 -2.04 -14.78 5.57
C LEU A 56 -3.42 -14.42 5.01
N ALA A 57 -3.49 -13.76 3.85
CA ALA A 57 -4.75 -13.42 3.20
C ALA A 57 -5.61 -14.66 2.88
N LEU A 58 -4.98 -15.75 2.43
CA LEU A 58 -5.70 -17.02 2.14
C LEU A 58 -6.21 -17.69 3.43
N VAL A 59 -5.42 -17.64 4.51
CA VAL A 59 -5.83 -18.18 5.82
C VAL A 59 -7.00 -17.38 6.37
N ASP A 60 -6.90 -16.05 6.35
CA ASP A 60 -7.92 -15.13 6.82
C ASP A 60 -9.23 -15.28 6.01
N ALA A 61 -9.12 -15.44 4.70
CA ALA A 61 -10.26 -15.72 3.82
C ALA A 61 -10.87 -17.13 4.01
N ASN A 62 -10.35 -17.99 4.90
CA ASN A 62 -10.71 -19.40 4.99
C ASN A 62 -10.64 -20.13 3.64
N PHE A 63 -9.69 -19.73 2.79
CA PHE A 63 -9.54 -20.28 1.45
C PHE A 63 -8.51 -21.43 1.42
N LYS A 64 -8.95 -22.62 1.02
CA LYS A 64 -8.08 -23.81 0.90
C LYS A 64 -7.50 -23.89 -0.51
N ILE A 65 -6.18 -23.78 -0.61
CA ILE A 65 -5.47 -24.02 -1.88
C ILE A 65 -5.68 -25.47 -2.30
N ARG A 66 -6.20 -25.69 -3.50
CA ARG A 66 -6.35 -27.03 -4.08
C ARG A 66 -4.97 -27.62 -4.39
N LYS A 67 -4.82 -28.95 -4.30
CA LYS A 67 -3.58 -29.65 -4.71
C LYS A 67 -3.32 -29.53 -6.22
N SER A 68 -4.38 -29.44 -7.04
CA SER A 68 -4.32 -29.16 -8.47
C SER A 68 -4.07 -27.67 -8.75
N ARG A 69 -3.58 -27.37 -9.95
CA ARG A 69 -3.40 -25.98 -10.40
C ARG A 69 -4.73 -25.22 -10.39
N ASN A 70 -4.67 -23.97 -9.93
CA ASN A 70 -5.84 -23.09 -9.88
C ASN A 70 -5.78 -22.10 -11.05
N THR A 71 -6.33 -22.52 -12.19
CA THR A 71 -6.25 -21.77 -13.47
C THR A 71 -7.03 -20.46 -13.46
N LYS A 72 -8.05 -20.38 -12.62
CA LYS A 72 -8.87 -19.17 -12.46
C LYS A 72 -8.50 -18.32 -11.23
N ALA A 73 -7.27 -18.51 -10.73
CA ALA A 73 -6.72 -17.75 -9.62
C ALA A 73 -5.54 -16.91 -10.10
N GLY A 74 -5.60 -15.60 -9.91
CA GLY A 74 -4.55 -14.67 -10.30
C GLY A 74 -3.85 -13.99 -9.13
N ILE A 75 -2.69 -13.39 -9.39
CA ILE A 75 -1.92 -12.61 -8.43
C ILE A 75 -1.44 -11.32 -9.06
N PHE A 76 -1.82 -10.18 -8.48
CA PHE A 76 -1.39 -8.85 -8.87
C PHE A 76 -0.70 -8.16 -7.70
N ILE A 77 0.55 -7.75 -7.89
CA ILE A 77 1.35 -7.12 -6.84
C ILE A 77 1.90 -5.78 -7.32
N GLY A 78 1.74 -4.75 -6.51
CA GLY A 78 2.38 -3.45 -6.70
C GLY A 78 3.72 -3.39 -5.99
N THR A 79 4.69 -2.70 -6.59
CA THR A 79 5.99 -2.43 -5.98
C THR A 79 6.55 -1.09 -6.46
N THR A 80 7.40 -0.47 -5.66
CA THR A 80 8.19 0.70 -6.07
C THR A 80 9.57 0.27 -6.55
N MET A 81 10.23 -0.58 -5.78
CA MET A 81 11.66 -0.87 -5.97
C MET A 81 11.96 -2.31 -6.41
N GLY A 82 10.98 -3.22 -6.32
CA GLY A 82 11.23 -4.63 -6.60
C GLY A 82 12.05 -5.31 -5.51
N GLU A 83 13.20 -5.88 -5.88
CA GLU A 83 14.15 -6.54 -4.98
C GLU A 83 15.46 -5.73 -4.86
N PRO A 84 15.42 -4.51 -4.28
CA PRO A 84 16.58 -3.60 -4.30
C PRO A 84 17.76 -4.13 -3.49
N GLN A 85 17.55 -4.91 -2.46
CA GLN A 85 18.62 -5.50 -1.65
C GLN A 85 19.49 -6.47 -2.47
N VAL A 86 18.90 -7.16 -3.45
CA VAL A 86 19.67 -8.02 -4.37
C VAL A 86 20.65 -7.19 -5.18
N MET A 87 20.23 -6.01 -5.66
CA MET A 87 21.13 -5.07 -6.35
C MET A 87 22.24 -4.57 -5.43
N GLU A 88 21.90 -4.17 -4.21
CA GLU A 88 22.87 -3.71 -3.22
C GLU A 88 23.95 -4.77 -2.93
N GLU A 89 23.56 -6.04 -2.81
CA GLU A 89 24.50 -7.14 -2.62
C GLU A 89 25.38 -7.37 -3.85
N MET A 90 24.82 -7.23 -5.06
CA MET A 90 25.58 -7.32 -6.32
C MET A 90 26.60 -6.19 -6.43
N ASP A 91 26.19 -4.94 -6.16
CA ASP A 91 27.03 -3.77 -6.20
C ASP A 91 28.16 -3.84 -5.16
N ALA A 92 27.83 -4.26 -3.93
CA ALA A 92 28.80 -4.43 -2.86
C ALA A 92 29.92 -5.45 -3.21
N LYS A 93 29.60 -6.46 -4.01
CA LYS A 93 30.58 -7.43 -4.53
C LYS A 93 31.36 -6.90 -5.74
N ALA A 94 30.71 -6.13 -6.61
CA ALA A 94 31.29 -5.65 -7.87
C ALA A 94 32.25 -4.46 -7.69
N ILE A 95 31.85 -3.48 -6.90
CA ILE A 95 32.58 -2.21 -6.73
C ILE A 95 34.03 -2.42 -6.26
N PRO A 96 34.33 -3.24 -5.20
CA PRO A 96 35.70 -3.43 -4.73
C PRO A 96 36.62 -4.10 -5.76
N HIS A 97 36.08 -4.86 -6.69
CA HIS A 97 36.86 -5.67 -7.64
C HIS A 97 36.92 -5.11 -9.08
N GLY A 98 36.25 -3.97 -9.33
CA GLY A 98 36.24 -3.34 -10.67
C GLY A 98 35.63 -4.17 -11.78
N LYS A 99 34.97 -5.28 -11.47
CA LYS A 99 34.33 -6.19 -12.41
C LYS A 99 32.95 -6.61 -11.89
N TYR A 100 31.93 -6.42 -12.71
CA TYR A 100 30.61 -6.99 -12.45
C TYR A 100 30.67 -8.52 -12.64
N GLN A 101 30.78 -9.24 -11.55
CA GLN A 101 30.54 -10.69 -11.53
C GLN A 101 29.15 -10.93 -10.95
N VAL A 102 28.16 -10.94 -11.84
CA VAL A 102 26.78 -11.25 -11.45
C VAL A 102 26.60 -12.76 -11.47
N ASP A 103 26.33 -13.36 -10.32
CA ASP A 103 25.95 -14.76 -10.29
C ASP A 103 24.53 -14.96 -10.84
N THR A 104 24.28 -16.13 -11.43
CA THR A 104 23.00 -16.45 -12.08
C THR A 104 21.81 -16.35 -11.11
N ALA A 105 21.99 -16.70 -9.84
CA ALA A 105 20.92 -16.65 -8.83
C ALA A 105 20.49 -15.20 -8.56
N SER A 106 21.43 -14.29 -8.37
CA SER A 106 21.18 -12.85 -8.21
C SER A 106 20.50 -12.27 -9.44
N ALA A 107 20.99 -12.58 -10.65
CA ALA A 107 20.38 -12.14 -11.92
C ALA A 107 18.94 -12.62 -12.07
N MET A 108 18.62 -13.83 -11.65
CA MET A 108 17.26 -14.39 -11.69
C MET A 108 16.35 -13.80 -10.63
N THR A 109 16.88 -13.29 -9.52
CA THR A 109 16.10 -12.76 -8.39
C THR A 109 15.84 -11.26 -8.54
N TYR A 110 16.71 -10.54 -9.21
CA TYR A 110 16.69 -9.08 -9.34
C TYR A 110 15.41 -8.51 -9.97
N SER A 111 14.81 -9.20 -10.93
CA SER A 111 13.65 -8.67 -11.66
C SER A 111 12.44 -8.49 -10.73
N PRO A 112 11.76 -7.32 -10.71
CA PRO A 112 10.53 -7.11 -9.95
C PRO A 112 9.45 -8.17 -10.22
N ALA A 113 9.38 -8.69 -11.46
CA ALA A 113 8.42 -9.74 -11.83
C ALA A 113 8.58 -11.04 -11.03
N THR A 114 9.74 -11.23 -10.37
CA THR A 114 9.96 -12.42 -9.52
C THR A 114 9.08 -12.42 -8.30
N ILE A 115 8.68 -11.27 -7.76
CA ILE A 115 7.84 -11.16 -6.56
C ILE A 115 6.50 -11.87 -6.78
N SER A 116 5.76 -11.49 -7.81
CA SER A 116 4.47 -12.12 -8.12
C SER A 116 4.62 -13.55 -8.62
N THR A 117 5.69 -13.83 -9.38
CA THR A 117 5.98 -15.19 -9.88
C THR A 117 6.32 -16.16 -8.74
N ASN A 118 7.08 -15.73 -7.74
CA ASN A 118 7.40 -16.53 -6.56
C ASN A 118 6.13 -16.87 -5.76
N ALA A 119 5.24 -15.90 -5.57
CA ALA A 119 3.96 -16.13 -4.93
C ALA A 119 3.11 -17.13 -5.75
N ALA A 120 3.01 -16.95 -7.07
CA ALA A 120 2.25 -17.85 -7.95
C ALA A 120 2.78 -19.30 -7.92
N LYS A 121 4.10 -19.49 -7.96
CA LYS A 121 4.75 -20.81 -7.89
C LYS A 121 4.46 -21.53 -6.57
N LEU A 122 4.57 -20.82 -5.45
CA LEU A 122 4.36 -21.42 -4.12
C LEU A 122 2.89 -21.73 -3.86
N LEU A 123 1.99 -20.87 -4.31
CA LEU A 123 0.55 -21.02 -4.13
C LEU A 123 -0.11 -21.87 -5.22
N LYS A 124 0.63 -22.26 -6.26
CA LYS A 124 0.12 -22.98 -7.42
C LYS A 124 -1.02 -22.26 -8.15
N PHE A 125 -0.95 -20.93 -8.19
CA PHE A 125 -1.84 -20.09 -8.95
C PHE A 125 -1.26 -19.93 -10.35
N ASN A 126 -1.99 -20.32 -11.37
CA ASN A 126 -1.54 -20.27 -12.77
C ASN A 126 -2.49 -19.48 -13.69
N GLY A 127 -3.31 -18.63 -13.09
CA GLY A 127 -4.04 -17.58 -13.78
C GLY A 127 -3.15 -16.33 -14.03
N PRO A 128 -3.76 -15.19 -14.31
CA PRO A 128 -3.04 -13.95 -14.58
C PRO A 128 -2.08 -13.56 -13.44
N ASN A 129 -0.87 -13.18 -13.81
CA ASN A 129 0.20 -12.79 -12.88
C ASN A 129 0.86 -11.51 -13.39
N LEU A 130 0.69 -10.40 -12.67
CA LEU A 130 1.21 -9.09 -13.08
C LEU A 130 1.90 -8.38 -11.92
N MET A 131 2.91 -7.59 -12.28
CA MET A 131 3.54 -6.60 -11.42
C MET A 131 3.20 -5.18 -11.88
N PHE A 132 2.96 -4.29 -10.92
CA PHE A 132 2.68 -2.88 -11.15
C PHE A 132 3.79 -2.03 -10.55
N SER A 133 4.48 -1.23 -11.37
CA SER A 133 5.58 -0.36 -10.96
C SER A 133 5.13 1.11 -10.89
N ASN A 134 3.98 1.36 -10.28
CA ASN A 134 3.39 2.71 -10.14
C ASN A 134 3.77 3.35 -8.80
N ALA A 135 4.98 3.09 -8.32
CA ALA A 135 5.54 3.60 -7.08
C ALA A 135 4.54 3.45 -5.91
N CYS A 136 4.33 4.49 -5.09
CA CYS A 136 3.54 4.41 -3.87
C CYS A 136 2.04 4.07 -4.09
N ALA A 137 1.50 4.31 -5.28
CA ALA A 137 0.13 3.97 -5.66
C ALA A 137 -0.03 2.54 -6.20
N ALA A 138 1.07 1.80 -6.36
CA ALA A 138 1.09 0.52 -7.08
C ALA A 138 0.12 -0.54 -6.49
N GLY A 139 -0.07 -0.56 -5.17
CA GLY A 139 -1.05 -1.44 -4.53
C GLY A 139 -2.49 -1.14 -4.97
N ASN A 140 -2.87 0.13 -5.09
CA ASN A 140 -4.19 0.53 -5.60
C ASN A 140 -4.36 0.19 -7.08
N TYR A 141 -3.31 0.32 -7.90
CA TYR A 141 -3.34 -0.14 -9.29
C TYR A 141 -3.57 -1.65 -9.38
N ALA A 142 -2.85 -2.43 -8.56
CA ALA A 142 -3.01 -3.89 -8.50
C ALA A 142 -4.43 -4.28 -8.07
N LEU A 143 -4.98 -3.65 -7.05
CA LEU A 143 -6.33 -3.91 -6.53
C LEU A 143 -7.42 -3.53 -7.54
N GLY A 144 -7.32 -2.34 -8.16
CA GLY A 144 -8.29 -1.87 -9.15
C GLY A 144 -8.36 -2.80 -10.37
N LEU A 145 -7.19 -3.19 -10.92
CA LEU A 145 -7.18 -4.15 -12.02
C LEU A 145 -7.64 -5.55 -11.62
N ALA A 146 -7.34 -6.01 -10.41
CA ALA A 146 -7.85 -7.28 -9.90
C ALA A 146 -9.38 -7.28 -9.80
N TYR A 147 -9.99 -6.18 -9.36
CA TYR A 147 -11.43 -5.97 -9.37
C TYR A 147 -12.01 -6.11 -10.78
N ASP A 148 -11.41 -5.50 -11.80
CA ASP A 148 -11.87 -5.62 -13.20
C ASP A 148 -11.79 -7.06 -13.72
N TYR A 149 -10.75 -7.81 -13.34
CA TYR A 149 -10.60 -9.20 -13.75
C TYR A 149 -11.68 -10.11 -13.16
N ILE A 150 -12.06 -9.88 -11.90
CA ILE A 150 -13.15 -10.62 -11.24
C ILE A 150 -14.49 -10.21 -11.85
N ARG A 151 -14.75 -8.89 -11.94
CA ARG A 151 -16.00 -8.35 -12.46
C ARG A 151 -16.29 -8.81 -13.90
N SER A 152 -15.23 -8.93 -14.72
CA SER A 152 -15.37 -9.43 -16.11
C SER A 152 -15.42 -10.96 -16.22
N GLY A 153 -15.40 -11.72 -15.11
CA GLY A 153 -15.44 -13.19 -15.11
C GLY A 153 -14.18 -13.86 -15.67
N ARG A 154 -13.08 -13.13 -15.85
CA ARG A 154 -11.81 -13.69 -16.33
C ARG A 154 -11.17 -14.62 -15.31
N VAL A 155 -11.39 -14.35 -14.03
CA VAL A 155 -10.91 -15.15 -12.90
C VAL A 155 -12.01 -15.28 -11.85
N ASP A 156 -11.94 -16.35 -11.04
CA ASP A 156 -12.89 -16.55 -9.95
C ASP A 156 -12.44 -15.80 -8.68
N PHE A 157 -11.11 -15.67 -8.48
CA PHE A 157 -10.52 -14.95 -7.34
C PHE A 157 -9.12 -14.45 -7.65
N MET A 158 -8.71 -13.43 -6.91
CA MET A 158 -7.42 -12.77 -7.01
C MET A 158 -6.79 -12.54 -5.63
N LEU A 159 -5.47 -12.69 -5.56
CA LEU A 159 -4.67 -12.04 -4.54
C LEU A 159 -4.13 -10.75 -5.13
N ALA A 160 -4.45 -9.62 -4.51
CA ALA A 160 -3.97 -8.32 -4.98
C ALA A 160 -3.51 -7.44 -3.82
N GLY A 161 -2.50 -6.63 -4.06
CA GLY A 161 -1.94 -5.75 -3.06
C GLY A 161 -0.56 -5.22 -3.45
N GLY A 162 0.34 -5.05 -2.48
CA GLY A 162 1.67 -4.51 -2.74
C GLY A 162 2.73 -5.06 -1.79
N ALA A 163 3.98 -5.02 -2.22
CA ALA A 163 5.15 -5.46 -1.46
C ALA A 163 6.40 -4.67 -1.82
N ASP A 164 7.11 -4.18 -0.83
CA ASP A 164 8.43 -3.58 -0.97
C ASP A 164 9.30 -3.93 0.23
N ALA A 165 10.60 -4.11 -0.02
CA ALA A 165 11.62 -4.28 1.00
C ALA A 165 12.33 -2.95 1.28
N PHE A 166 12.68 -2.71 2.55
CA PHE A 166 13.48 -1.56 2.95
C PHE A 166 14.92 -1.72 2.48
N SER A 167 15.50 -0.69 1.87
CA SER A 167 16.82 -0.74 1.28
C SER A 167 17.60 0.57 1.42
N ARG A 168 18.93 0.48 1.41
CA ARG A 168 19.82 1.64 1.41
C ARG A 168 19.59 2.50 0.15
N ILE A 169 19.42 1.88 -1.03
CA ILE A 169 19.20 2.60 -2.30
C ILE A 169 17.95 3.48 -2.20
N ALA A 170 16.81 2.92 -1.76
CA ALA A 170 15.59 3.68 -1.60
C ALA A 170 15.76 4.79 -0.56
N TYR A 171 16.39 4.48 0.57
CA TYR A 171 16.63 5.46 1.64
C TYR A 171 17.51 6.61 1.16
N THR A 172 18.60 6.31 0.45
CA THR A 172 19.50 7.33 -0.13
C THR A 172 18.76 8.23 -1.09
N GLY A 173 17.92 7.66 -1.96
CA GLY A 173 17.11 8.43 -2.90
C GLY A 173 16.21 9.44 -2.19
N PHE A 174 15.45 9.01 -1.19
CA PHE A 174 14.58 9.89 -0.41
C PHE A 174 15.35 10.91 0.43
N ALA A 175 16.52 10.54 0.99
CA ALA A 175 17.39 11.47 1.71
C ALA A 175 17.91 12.59 0.80
N ARG A 176 18.35 12.24 -0.42
CA ARG A 176 18.80 13.23 -1.42
C ARG A 176 17.69 14.16 -1.94
N LEU A 177 16.45 13.71 -1.86
CA LEU A 177 15.27 14.51 -2.18
C LEU A 177 14.76 15.34 -0.99
N TYR A 178 15.45 15.29 0.17
CA TYR A 178 15.03 15.96 1.41
C TYR A 178 13.60 15.61 1.82
N ALA A 179 13.18 14.37 1.54
CA ALA A 179 11.82 13.90 1.80
C ALA A 179 11.70 13.13 3.12
N ILE A 180 12.81 12.86 3.83
CA ILE A 180 12.83 12.11 5.09
C ILE A 180 12.74 13.07 6.27
N ALA A 181 11.79 12.81 7.18
CA ALA A 181 11.67 13.56 8.42
C ALA A 181 12.77 13.16 9.41
N PRO A 182 13.35 14.14 10.16
CA PRO A 182 14.45 13.86 11.08
C PRO A 182 14.03 13.00 12.27
N GLU A 183 12.81 13.15 12.79
CA GLU A 183 12.39 12.48 14.02
C GLU A 183 11.09 11.66 13.87
N LYS A 184 10.11 12.15 13.13
CA LYS A 184 8.77 11.57 13.08
C LYS A 184 7.99 11.96 11.83
N CYS A 185 7.18 11.05 11.34
CA CYS A 185 6.20 11.33 10.30
C CYS A 185 4.97 12.01 10.91
N GLN A 186 4.63 13.24 10.43
CA GLN A 186 3.57 14.10 10.94
C GLN A 186 2.59 14.51 9.84
N PRO A 187 1.80 13.58 9.27
CA PRO A 187 0.87 13.95 8.21
C PRO A 187 -0.09 15.07 8.65
N PHE A 188 -0.29 16.05 7.77
CA PHE A 188 -1.16 17.22 7.92
C PHE A 188 -0.76 18.23 9.01
N ASP A 189 0.25 17.94 9.81
CA ASP A 189 0.74 18.87 10.85
C ASP A 189 1.45 20.07 10.21
N LYS A 190 1.29 21.25 10.79
CA LYS A 190 1.95 22.49 10.34
C LYS A 190 3.48 22.36 10.33
N ASN A 191 4.04 21.59 11.26
CA ASN A 191 5.48 21.39 11.43
C ASN A 191 6.00 20.11 10.77
N ARG A 192 5.24 19.52 9.83
CA ARG A 192 5.67 18.33 9.10
C ARG A 192 6.93 18.60 8.28
N GLN A 193 7.86 17.66 8.31
CA GLN A 193 9.18 17.80 7.69
C GLN A 193 9.52 16.69 6.70
N GLY A 194 8.61 15.72 6.50
CA GLY A 194 8.84 14.60 5.60
C GLY A 194 8.22 13.30 6.09
N MET A 195 8.47 12.26 5.35
CA MET A 195 8.05 10.89 5.69
C MET A 195 9.14 10.15 6.46
N ILE A 196 8.78 9.01 7.02
CA ILE A 196 9.75 7.99 7.47
C ILE A 196 9.60 6.79 6.52
N PRO A 197 10.65 6.35 5.80
CA PRO A 197 10.57 5.17 4.95
C PRO A 197 10.28 3.89 5.73
N GLY A 198 9.65 2.91 5.07
CA GLY A 198 9.32 1.62 5.68
C GLY A 198 9.28 0.50 4.65
N GLU A 199 8.93 -0.70 5.11
CA GLU A 199 8.79 -1.89 4.28
C GLU A 199 7.55 -2.69 4.66
N GLY A 200 7.23 -3.68 3.86
CA GLY A 200 6.24 -4.69 4.17
C GLY A 200 5.49 -5.21 2.96
N ALA A 201 4.48 -6.01 3.20
CA ALA A 201 3.54 -6.47 2.19
C ALA A 201 2.12 -6.52 2.75
N GLY A 202 1.18 -5.97 1.99
CA GLY A 202 -0.26 -6.07 2.25
C GLY A 202 -0.94 -6.76 1.07
N MET A 203 -1.73 -7.80 1.35
CA MET A 203 -2.46 -8.54 0.33
C MET A 203 -3.91 -8.71 0.72
N LEU A 204 -4.81 -8.50 -0.23
CA LEU A 204 -6.24 -8.75 -0.11
C LEU A 204 -6.62 -9.94 -0.99
N PHE A 205 -7.50 -10.79 -0.47
CA PHE A 205 -8.15 -11.85 -1.25
C PHE A 205 -9.48 -11.31 -1.77
N LEU A 206 -9.59 -11.23 -3.10
CA LEU A 206 -10.78 -10.74 -3.79
C LEU A 206 -11.47 -11.89 -4.51
N GLU A 207 -12.79 -11.92 -4.44
CA GLU A 207 -13.64 -12.85 -5.15
C GLU A 207 -15.02 -12.22 -5.46
N SER A 208 -15.80 -12.86 -6.32
CA SER A 208 -17.17 -12.41 -6.56
C SER A 208 -18.04 -12.63 -5.32
N LEU A 209 -19.05 -11.76 -5.14
CA LEU A 209 -20.01 -11.90 -4.04
C LEU A 209 -20.67 -13.30 -4.03
N GLU A 210 -21.05 -13.79 -5.20
CA GLU A 210 -21.63 -15.13 -5.34
C GLU A 210 -20.70 -16.23 -4.79
N SER A 211 -19.40 -16.15 -5.12
CA SER A 211 -18.38 -17.08 -4.60
C SER A 211 -18.27 -16.98 -3.09
N ALA A 212 -18.19 -15.77 -2.55
CA ALA A 212 -18.05 -15.52 -1.12
C ALA A 212 -19.25 -16.09 -0.34
N LEU A 213 -20.47 -15.81 -0.80
CA LEU A 213 -21.71 -16.31 -0.18
C LEU A 213 -21.81 -17.82 -0.25
N LYS A 214 -21.52 -18.42 -1.42
CA LYS A 214 -21.55 -19.88 -1.62
C LYS A 214 -20.63 -20.64 -0.68
N ARG A 215 -19.44 -20.11 -0.38
CA ARG A 215 -18.49 -20.72 0.53
C ARG A 215 -18.59 -20.19 1.98
N LYS A 216 -19.56 -19.31 2.27
CA LYS A 216 -19.77 -18.66 3.59
C LYS A 216 -18.49 -17.96 4.08
N ALA A 217 -17.88 -17.18 3.20
CA ALA A 217 -16.67 -16.44 3.51
C ALA A 217 -16.94 -15.29 4.48
N PRO A 218 -15.96 -14.91 5.33
CA PRO A 218 -16.00 -13.61 5.97
C PRO A 218 -15.84 -12.52 4.90
N ILE A 219 -16.76 -11.56 4.87
CA ILE A 219 -16.71 -10.42 3.96
C ILE A 219 -16.39 -9.17 4.79
N TYR A 220 -15.27 -8.52 4.51
CA TYR A 220 -14.86 -7.28 5.17
C TYR A 220 -15.53 -6.06 4.55
N ALA A 221 -15.50 -6.00 3.22
CA ALA A 221 -16.08 -4.90 2.44
C ALA A 221 -16.25 -5.32 0.98
N GLU A 222 -17.06 -4.58 0.24
CA GLU A 222 -17.16 -4.62 -1.21
C GLU A 222 -16.22 -3.57 -1.82
N VAL A 223 -15.46 -3.94 -2.86
CA VAL A 223 -14.79 -2.97 -3.72
C VAL A 223 -15.83 -2.40 -4.67
N LYS A 224 -16.23 -1.15 -4.48
CA LYS A 224 -17.28 -0.51 -5.29
C LYS A 224 -16.78 0.03 -6.61
N GLY A 225 -15.57 0.54 -6.60
CA GLY A 225 -14.97 1.12 -7.79
C GLY A 225 -13.63 1.77 -7.49
N TYR A 226 -12.94 2.13 -8.55
CA TYR A 226 -11.64 2.78 -8.46
C TYR A 226 -11.45 3.81 -9.56
N GLY A 227 -10.48 4.69 -9.37
CA GLY A 227 -10.08 5.68 -10.36
C GLY A 227 -8.58 5.85 -10.40
N LEU A 228 -8.02 5.91 -11.60
CA LEU A 228 -6.60 6.13 -11.85
C LEU A 228 -6.40 7.39 -12.68
N SER A 229 -5.32 8.10 -12.41
CA SER A 229 -4.87 9.25 -13.20
C SER A 229 -3.35 9.36 -13.21
N CYS A 230 -2.85 10.18 -14.12
CA CYS A 230 -1.45 10.61 -14.13
C CYS A 230 -1.43 12.13 -14.26
N ASP A 231 -0.61 12.81 -13.45
CA ASP A 231 -0.43 14.25 -13.50
C ASP A 231 0.26 14.69 -14.78
N ALA A 232 1.16 13.85 -15.31
CA ALA A 232 1.99 14.12 -16.48
C ALA A 232 2.73 15.48 -16.38
N ASN A 233 3.15 15.82 -15.15
CA ASN A 233 3.78 17.11 -14.84
C ASN A 233 5.22 16.90 -14.35
N HIS A 234 5.44 16.83 -13.06
CA HIS A 234 6.77 16.77 -12.46
C HIS A 234 6.95 15.47 -11.65
N MET A 235 8.19 14.96 -11.59
CA MET A 235 8.49 13.71 -10.89
C MET A 235 8.09 13.73 -9.40
N THR A 236 8.35 14.83 -8.72
CA THR A 236 8.20 14.95 -7.26
C THR A 236 7.19 15.99 -6.78
N HIS A 237 6.59 16.78 -7.70
CA HIS A 237 5.59 17.79 -7.36
C HIS A 237 4.20 17.27 -7.74
N PRO A 238 3.40 16.81 -6.77
CA PRO A 238 2.05 16.29 -7.03
C PRO A 238 1.11 17.41 -7.47
N ASP A 239 0.20 17.10 -8.38
CA ASP A 239 -0.84 18.01 -8.84
C ASP A 239 -2.20 17.65 -8.22
N ALA A 240 -2.77 18.60 -7.46
CA ALA A 240 -4.10 18.44 -6.87
C ALA A 240 -5.19 18.12 -7.93
N HIS A 241 -5.01 18.55 -9.18
CA HIS A 241 -5.97 18.24 -10.26
C HIS A 241 -5.93 16.75 -10.63
N GLY A 242 -4.73 16.15 -10.72
CA GLY A 242 -4.61 14.72 -10.99
C GLY A 242 -5.21 13.87 -9.87
N VAL A 243 -4.95 14.23 -8.61
CA VAL A 243 -5.56 13.58 -7.45
C VAL A 243 -7.09 13.70 -7.48
N GLN A 244 -7.62 14.90 -7.70
CA GLN A 244 -9.04 15.15 -7.86
C GLN A 244 -9.64 14.27 -8.96
N LYS A 245 -8.96 14.13 -10.11
CA LYS A 245 -9.41 13.31 -11.23
C LYS A 245 -9.50 11.82 -10.86
N ALA A 246 -8.53 11.28 -10.11
CA ALA A 246 -8.58 9.90 -9.63
C ALA A 246 -9.77 9.69 -8.69
N ILE A 247 -9.98 10.58 -7.72
CA ILE A 247 -11.09 10.49 -6.77
C ILE A 247 -12.44 10.59 -7.49
N ARG A 248 -12.62 11.54 -8.41
CA ARG A 248 -13.87 11.67 -9.18
C ARG A 248 -14.18 10.44 -10.02
N LYS A 249 -13.16 9.84 -10.64
CA LYS A 249 -13.30 8.58 -11.37
C LYS A 249 -13.74 7.43 -10.46
N SER A 250 -13.17 7.32 -9.23
CA SER A 250 -13.58 6.28 -8.30
C SER A 250 -15.03 6.46 -7.85
N LEU A 251 -15.49 7.70 -7.61
CA LEU A 251 -16.89 8.02 -7.28
C LEU A 251 -17.83 7.64 -8.41
N ILE A 252 -17.50 8.02 -9.64
CA ILE A 252 -18.31 7.67 -10.84
C ILE A 252 -18.37 6.15 -11.02
N ALA A 253 -17.25 5.46 -10.92
CA ALA A 253 -17.17 4.00 -11.06
C ALA A 253 -17.95 3.25 -9.97
N SER A 254 -18.13 3.87 -8.81
CA SER A 254 -18.86 3.33 -7.65
C SER A 254 -20.34 3.68 -7.64
N ASP A 255 -20.78 4.57 -8.52
CA ASP A 255 -22.12 5.21 -8.51
C ASP A 255 -22.42 5.86 -7.14
N LEU A 256 -21.42 6.52 -6.56
CA LEU A 256 -21.55 7.22 -5.29
C LEU A 256 -21.34 8.73 -5.45
N LYS A 257 -22.10 9.49 -4.66
CA LYS A 257 -21.90 10.94 -4.52
C LYS A 257 -20.83 11.23 -3.45
N PRO A 258 -20.13 12.38 -3.52
CA PRO A 258 -19.16 12.78 -2.51
C PRO A 258 -19.70 12.72 -1.06
N GLU A 259 -20.97 13.09 -0.86
CA GLU A 259 -21.64 13.13 0.44
C GLU A 259 -21.86 11.74 1.07
N MET A 260 -21.63 10.68 0.31
CA MET A 260 -21.75 9.30 0.79
C MET A 260 -20.43 8.72 1.35
N ILE A 261 -19.35 9.47 1.28
CA ILE A 261 -18.06 9.04 1.82
C ILE A 261 -17.96 9.41 3.31
N ASP A 262 -17.78 8.40 4.15
CA ASP A 262 -17.77 8.53 5.61
C ASP A 262 -16.35 8.61 6.21
N TYR A 263 -15.33 8.21 5.47
CA TYR A 263 -13.93 8.24 5.90
C TYR A 263 -12.97 8.28 4.71
N ILE A 264 -11.86 8.99 4.87
CA ILE A 264 -10.77 9.03 3.90
C ILE A 264 -9.48 8.51 4.55
N SER A 265 -8.97 7.39 4.04
CA SER A 265 -7.59 6.97 4.25
C SER A 265 -6.71 7.69 3.23
N ALA A 266 -6.02 8.70 3.69
CA ALA A 266 -5.23 9.57 2.83
C ALA A 266 -3.84 9.01 2.56
N HIS A 267 -3.24 9.46 1.47
CA HIS A 267 -1.83 9.20 1.20
C HIS A 267 -0.95 9.79 2.30
N GLY A 268 -1.15 11.05 2.68
CA GLY A 268 -0.64 11.68 3.89
C GLY A 268 0.78 11.28 4.27
N THR A 269 1.77 11.72 3.49
CA THR A 269 3.19 11.34 3.71
C THR A 269 3.88 12.13 4.81
N GLY A 270 3.31 13.24 5.22
CA GLY A 270 3.98 14.20 6.10
C GLY A 270 4.98 15.11 5.36
N THR A 271 5.00 15.08 4.03
CA THR A 271 5.73 16.06 3.21
C THR A 271 4.84 17.27 2.93
N ARG A 272 5.43 18.46 2.87
CA ARG A 272 4.66 19.71 2.70
C ARG A 272 3.85 19.71 1.42
N GLU A 273 4.49 19.38 0.29
CA GLU A 273 3.87 19.44 -1.03
C GLU A 273 2.76 18.40 -1.21
N ASN A 274 3.00 17.15 -0.77
CA ASN A 274 2.00 16.10 -0.91
C ASN A 274 0.74 16.43 -0.10
N ASP A 275 0.89 16.70 1.19
CA ASP A 275 -0.26 16.87 2.07
C ASP A 275 -1.10 18.08 1.67
N ARG A 276 -0.44 19.18 1.23
CA ARG A 276 -1.12 20.36 0.69
C ARG A 276 -1.91 20.05 -0.58
N ALA A 277 -1.29 19.38 -1.56
CA ALA A 277 -1.93 19.05 -2.82
C ALA A 277 -3.12 18.10 -2.62
N GLU A 278 -2.96 17.12 -1.73
CA GLU A 278 -4.00 16.14 -1.39
C GLU A 278 -5.19 16.80 -0.71
N CYS A 279 -4.97 17.62 0.33
CA CYS A 279 -6.04 18.36 1.02
C CYS A 279 -6.78 19.32 0.09
N LEU A 280 -6.07 19.99 -0.81
CA LEU A 280 -6.68 20.83 -1.84
C LEU A 280 -7.57 20.00 -2.79
N ALA A 281 -7.12 18.80 -3.18
CA ALA A 281 -7.92 17.90 -4.01
C ALA A 281 -9.19 17.44 -3.28
N PHE A 282 -9.06 17.06 -2.00
CA PHE A 282 -10.22 16.71 -1.17
C PHE A 282 -11.22 17.84 -1.08
N ARG A 283 -10.78 19.07 -0.79
CA ARG A 283 -11.65 20.24 -0.71
C ARG A 283 -12.38 20.49 -2.05
N LYS A 284 -11.71 20.32 -3.19
CA LYS A 284 -12.32 20.45 -4.53
C LYS A 284 -13.33 19.36 -4.88
N VAL A 285 -13.21 18.18 -4.28
CA VAL A 285 -14.15 17.06 -4.53
C VAL A 285 -15.34 17.12 -3.58
N PHE A 286 -15.08 17.28 -2.29
CA PHE A 286 -16.06 17.12 -1.21
C PHE A 286 -16.68 18.43 -0.74
N GLY A 287 -16.11 19.59 -1.14
CA GLY A 287 -16.64 20.89 -0.71
C GLY A 287 -16.71 21.01 0.82
N ASN A 288 -17.82 21.53 1.32
CA ASN A 288 -18.06 21.68 2.77
C ASN A 288 -18.28 20.34 3.48
N HIS A 289 -18.64 19.27 2.76
CA HIS A 289 -18.78 17.95 3.36
C HIS A 289 -17.44 17.42 3.94
N LEU A 290 -16.30 17.87 3.40
CA LEU A 290 -14.97 17.52 3.93
C LEU A 290 -14.81 17.85 5.42
N ASP A 291 -15.51 18.86 5.93
CA ASP A 291 -15.42 19.29 7.33
C ASP A 291 -16.00 18.24 8.30
N THR A 292 -16.77 17.29 7.80
CA THR A 292 -17.41 16.21 8.56
C THR A 292 -16.82 14.84 8.29
N ILE A 293 -15.95 14.72 7.28
CA ILE A 293 -15.30 13.44 6.94
C ILE A 293 -14.01 13.29 7.74
N PRO A 294 -13.88 12.28 8.61
CA PRO A 294 -12.60 11.96 9.24
C PRO A 294 -11.56 11.58 8.20
N VAL A 295 -10.37 12.15 8.35
CA VAL A 295 -9.21 11.88 7.49
C VAL A 295 -8.07 11.37 8.34
N SER A 296 -7.40 10.28 7.93
CA SER A 296 -6.19 9.84 8.61
C SER A 296 -5.14 9.26 7.69
N SER A 297 -3.89 9.25 8.17
CA SER A 297 -2.77 8.56 7.54
C SER A 297 -2.08 7.62 8.52
N ILE A 298 -2.13 6.34 8.23
CA ILE A 298 -1.45 5.30 9.01
C ILE A 298 0.07 5.31 8.83
N LYS A 299 0.59 6.08 7.88
CA LYS A 299 2.04 6.27 7.68
C LYS A 299 2.71 6.91 8.90
N SER A 300 1.96 7.68 9.68
CA SER A 300 2.43 8.21 10.96
C SER A 300 2.88 7.11 11.93
N MET A 301 2.29 5.92 11.84
CA MET A 301 2.57 4.76 12.70
C MET A 301 3.51 3.75 12.04
N LEU A 302 3.33 3.48 10.76
CA LEU A 302 4.01 2.37 10.05
C LEU A 302 5.23 2.84 9.25
N GLY A 303 5.36 4.13 9.00
CA GLY A 303 6.22 4.65 7.97
C GLY A 303 5.63 4.48 6.57
N HIS A 304 6.35 4.96 5.57
CA HIS A 304 5.95 4.86 4.16
C HIS A 304 6.55 3.60 3.54
N SER A 305 5.76 2.55 3.42
CA SER A 305 6.16 1.24 2.86
C SER A 305 6.10 1.19 1.32
N MET A 306 6.26 2.33 0.67
CA MET A 306 6.38 2.48 -0.77
C MET A 306 5.20 1.83 -1.54
N GLY A 307 5.44 0.89 -2.47
CA GLY A 307 4.39 0.24 -3.25
C GLY A 307 3.43 -0.65 -2.43
N ALA A 308 3.82 -1.04 -1.21
CA ALA A 308 2.94 -1.72 -0.26
C ALA A 308 2.02 -0.76 0.51
N ALA A 309 2.30 0.55 0.53
CA ALA A 309 1.59 1.51 1.36
C ALA A 309 0.09 1.54 1.08
N SER A 310 -0.30 1.70 -0.20
CA SER A 310 -1.70 1.75 -0.60
C SER A 310 -2.47 0.45 -0.33
N ALA A 311 -1.77 -0.69 -0.31
CA ALA A 311 -2.36 -1.97 0.09
C ALA A 311 -2.63 -2.04 1.61
N PHE A 312 -1.73 -1.54 2.45
CA PHE A 312 -1.99 -1.41 3.89
C PHE A 312 -3.15 -0.47 4.18
N GLU A 313 -3.23 0.64 3.47
CA GLU A 313 -4.32 1.61 3.55
C GLU A 313 -5.65 0.98 3.12
N SER A 314 -5.66 0.16 2.06
CA SER A 314 -6.84 -0.62 1.65
C SER A 314 -7.29 -1.62 2.72
N ILE A 315 -6.35 -2.32 3.37
CA ILE A 315 -6.65 -3.21 4.50
C ILE A 315 -7.24 -2.40 5.67
N ALA A 316 -6.67 -1.24 5.98
CA ALA A 316 -7.19 -0.35 7.02
C ALA A 316 -8.61 0.13 6.70
N CYS A 317 -8.91 0.46 5.44
CA CYS A 317 -10.26 0.79 4.97
C CYS A 317 -11.25 -0.36 5.16
N CYS A 318 -10.90 -1.58 4.77
CA CYS A 318 -11.74 -2.76 4.99
C CYS A 318 -12.03 -3.00 6.47
N LEU A 319 -11.02 -2.82 7.34
CA LEU A 319 -11.19 -2.94 8.79
C LEU A 319 -12.02 -1.78 9.38
N ALA A 320 -11.87 -0.57 8.84
CA ALA A 320 -12.66 0.58 9.27
C ALA A 320 -14.15 0.39 8.97
N VAL A 321 -14.47 -0.15 7.78
CA VAL A 321 -15.85 -0.53 7.42
C VAL A 321 -16.38 -1.60 8.36
N GLN A 322 -15.63 -2.68 8.58
CA GLN A 322 -16.08 -3.80 9.39
C GLN A 322 -16.31 -3.44 10.87
N LYS A 323 -15.45 -2.56 11.42
CA LYS A 323 -15.45 -2.24 12.85
C LYS A 323 -16.18 -0.95 13.20
N ASN A 324 -16.55 -0.16 12.22
CA ASN A 324 -17.05 1.21 12.40
C ASN A 324 -16.08 2.06 13.26
N GLU A 325 -14.79 1.92 13.00
CA GLU A 325 -13.73 2.65 13.67
C GLU A 325 -12.73 3.17 12.65
N VAL A 326 -12.18 4.36 12.85
CA VAL A 326 -11.15 4.93 11.98
C VAL A 326 -9.80 5.00 12.71
N PRO A 327 -8.68 4.62 12.04
CA PRO A 327 -7.37 4.65 12.65
C PRO A 327 -6.86 6.08 12.83
N PRO A 328 -5.94 6.33 13.79
CA PRO A 328 -5.42 7.66 14.02
C PRO A 328 -4.27 8.02 13.08
N THR A 329 -4.06 9.34 12.94
CA THR A 329 -2.81 9.98 12.58
C THR A 329 -2.10 10.37 13.86
N ILE A 330 -1.02 9.67 14.23
CA ILE A 330 -0.21 10.07 15.39
C ILE A 330 0.73 11.23 15.03
N ASN A 331 1.30 11.90 16.03
CA ASN A 331 2.24 13.02 15.88
C ASN A 331 1.60 14.31 15.31
N PHE A 332 0.28 14.39 15.19
CA PHE A 332 -0.43 15.61 14.78
C PHE A 332 -0.65 16.50 16.00
N ASN A 333 0.07 17.64 16.06
CA ASN A 333 0.05 18.54 17.22
C ASN A 333 -0.51 19.93 16.88
N GLN A 334 -0.29 20.40 15.65
CA GLN A 334 -0.69 21.73 15.23
C GLN A 334 -1.38 21.69 13.87
N LYS A 335 -2.60 22.23 13.80
CA LYS A 335 -3.36 22.35 12.55
C LYS A 335 -2.62 23.27 11.58
N ASP A 336 -2.55 22.86 10.32
CA ASP A 336 -2.05 23.64 9.21
C ASP A 336 -3.23 24.18 8.40
N PRO A 337 -3.36 25.49 8.17
CA PRO A 337 -4.41 26.04 7.32
C PRO A 337 -4.40 25.53 5.88
N GLU A 338 -3.25 25.08 5.36
CA GLU A 338 -3.14 24.48 4.03
C GLU A 338 -3.60 23.02 3.99
N CYS A 339 -3.79 22.39 5.17
CA CYS A 339 -4.27 21.01 5.33
C CYS A 339 -5.55 21.00 6.18
N ASP A 340 -6.56 21.78 5.74
CA ASP A 340 -7.83 21.93 6.46
C ASP A 340 -8.74 20.72 6.29
N VAL A 341 -8.47 19.69 7.11
CA VAL A 341 -9.21 18.43 7.18
C VAL A 341 -9.52 18.07 8.64
N ASP A 342 -10.55 17.25 8.85
CA ASP A 342 -10.83 16.64 10.15
C ASP A 342 -9.85 15.49 10.40
N CYS A 343 -8.63 15.83 10.80
CA CYS A 343 -7.58 14.85 11.09
C CYS A 343 -7.91 14.06 12.36
N VAL A 344 -7.96 12.73 12.25
CA VAL A 344 -8.14 11.82 13.40
C VAL A 344 -6.85 11.77 14.21
N ALA A 345 -6.67 12.71 15.15
CA ALA A 345 -5.41 12.88 15.88
C ALA A 345 -5.21 11.84 17.00
N HIS A 346 -3.99 11.29 17.10
CA HIS A 346 -3.45 10.47 18.21
C HIS A 346 -4.15 9.15 18.51
N LYS A 347 -5.48 9.13 18.60
CA LYS A 347 -6.29 7.93 18.91
C LYS A 347 -7.36 7.74 17.86
N GLY A 348 -7.59 6.50 17.46
CA GLY A 348 -8.72 6.16 16.61
C GLY A 348 -10.04 6.51 17.28
N ARG A 349 -11.08 6.74 16.49
CA ARG A 349 -12.42 7.05 16.99
C ARG A 349 -13.47 6.20 16.29
N ASN A 350 -14.60 6.00 16.98
CA ASN A 350 -15.78 5.39 16.38
C ASN A 350 -16.33 6.30 15.29
N ASN A 351 -16.69 5.72 14.17
CA ASN A 351 -17.30 6.38 13.04
C ASN A 351 -18.09 5.35 12.23
N LEU A 352 -19.34 5.66 11.91
CA LEU A 352 -20.10 4.78 11.02
C LEU A 352 -19.53 4.85 9.62
N ASN A 353 -18.99 3.76 9.13
CA ASN A 353 -18.27 3.70 7.86
C ASN A 353 -19.04 2.82 6.86
N ASN A 354 -20.01 3.38 6.15
CA ASN A 354 -20.70 2.67 5.06
C ASN A 354 -19.86 2.67 3.79
N ALA A 355 -19.27 3.81 3.43
CA ALA A 355 -18.38 3.92 2.28
C ALA A 355 -17.12 4.69 2.65
N VAL A 356 -15.96 4.15 2.30
CA VAL A 356 -14.66 4.72 2.63
C VAL A 356 -13.76 4.83 1.40
N LEU A 357 -13.00 5.91 1.33
CA LEU A 357 -12.07 6.18 0.24
C LEU A 357 -10.62 5.90 0.69
N ASN A 358 -9.91 5.07 -0.05
CA ASN A 358 -8.46 4.98 0.01
C ASN A 358 -7.86 5.81 -1.13
N ASN A 359 -7.12 6.87 -0.81
CA ASN A 359 -6.43 7.70 -1.79
C ASN A 359 -4.92 7.49 -1.70
N SER A 360 -4.28 7.34 -2.85
CA SER A 360 -2.83 7.17 -2.93
C SER A 360 -2.24 7.95 -4.10
N GLN A 361 -1.10 8.57 -3.84
CA GLN A 361 -0.33 9.36 -4.80
C GLN A 361 1.08 8.80 -4.90
N ALA A 362 1.74 9.04 -6.01
CA ALA A 362 3.08 8.52 -6.21
C ALA A 362 3.97 9.50 -6.97
N PHE A 363 5.26 9.41 -6.76
CA PHE A 363 6.25 10.01 -7.63
C PHE A 363 6.00 9.59 -9.09
N GLY A 364 6.24 10.50 -10.03
CA GLY A 364 5.85 10.34 -11.42
C GLY A 364 4.39 10.73 -11.70
N GLY A 365 3.66 11.22 -10.66
CA GLY A 365 2.28 11.72 -10.79
C GLY A 365 1.22 10.63 -10.93
N ASN A 366 1.52 9.38 -10.62
CA ASN A 366 0.52 8.31 -10.64
C ASN A 366 -0.39 8.40 -9.41
N ASN A 367 -1.69 8.53 -9.62
CA ASN A 367 -2.70 8.59 -8.55
C ASN A 367 -3.66 7.42 -8.67
N GLY A 368 -4.05 6.85 -7.54
CA GLY A 368 -5.02 5.77 -7.46
C GLY A 368 -5.95 5.93 -6.27
N SER A 369 -7.26 5.92 -6.51
CA SER A 369 -8.28 5.99 -5.47
C SER A 369 -9.20 4.79 -5.59
N ILE A 370 -9.51 4.14 -4.45
CA ILE A 370 -10.42 2.98 -4.38
C ILE A 370 -11.48 3.26 -3.33
N ILE A 371 -12.72 2.89 -3.62
CA ILE A 371 -13.83 2.99 -2.67
C ILE A 371 -14.21 1.57 -2.21
N PHE A 372 -14.26 1.41 -0.90
CA PHE A 372 -14.76 0.23 -0.21
C PHE A 372 -16.08 0.56 0.46
N GLN A 373 -17.04 -0.36 0.38
CA GLN A 373 -18.36 -0.20 0.98
C GLN A 373 -18.69 -1.39 1.91
N GLY A 374 -19.42 -1.12 2.98
CA GLY A 374 -19.91 -2.12 3.89
C GLY A 374 -20.86 -3.09 3.21
N TRP A 375 -20.70 -4.38 3.51
CA TRP A 375 -21.61 -5.41 3.11
C TRP A 375 -22.59 -5.73 4.22
N ASN A 376 -23.89 -5.52 3.99
CA ASN A 376 -24.95 -5.91 4.93
C ASN A 376 -25.54 -7.24 4.48
N TYR A 377 -25.43 -8.29 5.27
CA TYR A 377 -26.02 -9.61 5.01
C TYR A 377 -27.56 -9.61 4.90
N ALA A 378 -28.21 -8.46 5.16
CA ALA A 378 -29.66 -8.32 5.22
C ALA A 378 -30.29 -7.66 3.97
N SER A 379 -29.55 -7.49 2.89
CA SER A 379 -30.07 -6.93 1.63
C SER A 379 -30.26 -7.99 0.55
#